data_55acc70b67e7b28e4fe72f4768f38628
#
_entry.id   55acc70b67e7b28e4fe72f4768f38628
#
_cell.length_a   1.000
_cell.length_b   1.000
_cell.length_c   1.000
_cell.angle_alpha   90.00
_cell.angle_beta   90.00
_cell.angle_gamma   90.00
#
_symmetry.space_group_name_H-M   'P 1'
#
loop_
_entity.id
_entity.type
_entity.pdbx_description
1 polymer ?
#
loop_
_entity_poly.entity_id
_entity_poly.type
_entity_poly.pdbx_seq_one_letter_code
_entity_poly.pdbx_strand_id
1 'polypeptide(L)'
;KYLSSDCPLEELAEKLAGLRGISAERMDPEVQETLKQFFSLLNRFSTLLSQSDPGELQGILAQTGLFWEAKLKGLVEGRGENSFASLLEGDLKGLLLKLKAQLNSWIEQNQTSKPTGVENLVKALDQFADKVELYQILNLSRAESEENVLFLFPLWVQNSLQFVELNFSFPRQGAEGSAEEESSLLFLLHFPDW
;
A
#
# COMPACT_ATOMS: atom_id res chain seq x y z
N LYS A 1 20.75 1.36 -6.55
CA LYS A 1 20.00 2.64 -6.49
C LYS A 1 18.56 2.47 -5.97
N TYR A 2 18.05 1.24 -5.81
CA TYR A 2 16.67 0.95 -5.40
C TYR A 2 16.49 0.57 -3.93
N LEU A 3 17.56 0.48 -3.13
CA LEU A 3 17.48 0.00 -1.75
C LEU A 3 17.56 1.10 -0.68
N SER A 4 17.65 2.37 -1.07
CA SER A 4 17.58 3.48 -0.13
C SER A 4 16.48 4.44 -0.56
N SER A 5 15.23 4.14 -0.22
CA SER A 5 14.29 5.23 -0.10
C SER A 5 14.66 5.93 1.21
N ASP A 6 15.38 7.05 1.10
CA ASP A 6 15.87 7.86 2.23
C ASP A 6 14.75 8.48 3.06
N CYS A 7 13.50 8.10 2.84
CA CYS A 7 12.34 8.58 3.58
C CYS A 7 11.92 7.55 4.63
N PRO A 8 12.07 7.84 5.92
CA PRO A 8 11.51 7.04 6.99
C PRO A 8 10.01 6.86 6.83
N LEU A 9 9.46 5.72 7.31
CA LEU A 9 8.03 5.44 7.21
C LEU A 9 7.19 6.48 7.95
N GLU A 10 7.72 7.02 9.05
CA GLU A 10 7.09 8.08 9.86
C GLU A 10 6.92 9.37 9.04
N GLU A 11 7.99 9.82 8.37
CA GLU A 11 7.95 11.01 7.52
C GLU A 11 7.00 10.82 6.32
N LEU A 12 6.98 9.63 5.74
CA LEU A 12 6.04 9.28 4.67
C LEU A 12 4.60 9.31 5.17
N ALA A 13 4.35 8.79 6.38
CA ALA A 13 3.03 8.82 7.00
C ALA A 13 2.53 10.25 7.22
N GLU A 14 3.38 11.14 7.73
CA GLU A 14 3.05 12.56 7.91
C GLU A 14 2.74 13.27 6.59
N LYS A 15 3.56 13.03 5.56
CA LYS A 15 3.34 13.58 4.22
C LYS A 15 1.99 13.13 3.65
N LEU A 16 1.67 11.84 3.76
CA LEU A 16 0.41 11.28 3.29
C LEU A 16 -0.79 11.76 4.12
N ALA A 17 -0.64 11.91 5.45
CA ALA A 17 -1.67 12.48 6.30
C ALA A 17 -1.97 13.94 5.92
N GLY A 18 -0.95 14.72 5.59
CA GLY A 18 -1.09 16.11 5.11
C GLY A 18 -1.96 16.25 3.86
N LEU A 19 -2.13 15.16 3.07
CA LEU A 19 -2.98 15.17 1.88
C LEU A 19 -4.46 15.40 2.17
N ARG A 20 -4.95 15.01 3.36
CA ARG A 20 -6.33 15.31 3.77
C ARG A 20 -6.60 16.81 3.88
N GLY A 21 -5.57 17.62 4.16
CA GLY A 21 -5.66 19.06 4.28
C GLY A 21 -5.51 19.83 2.96
N ILE A 22 -5.11 19.17 1.88
CA ILE A 22 -5.03 19.83 0.58
C ILE A 22 -6.46 20.09 0.10
N SER A 23 -6.73 21.37 -0.22
CA SER A 23 -8.04 21.80 -0.72
C SER A 23 -8.35 21.10 -2.05
N ALA A 24 -8.94 19.91 -1.93
CA ALA A 24 -9.34 19.08 -3.10
C ALA A 24 -10.30 19.85 -4.03
N GLU A 25 -11.00 20.88 -3.50
CA GLU A 25 -11.95 21.70 -4.25
C GLU A 25 -11.36 22.39 -5.49
N ARG A 26 -10.03 22.52 -5.56
CA ARG A 26 -9.32 23.11 -6.69
C ARG A 26 -8.76 22.09 -7.68
N MET A 27 -8.89 20.80 -7.38
CA MET A 27 -8.42 19.71 -8.23
C MET A 27 -9.52 19.24 -9.17
N ASP A 28 -9.12 18.56 -10.23
CA ASP A 28 -10.03 17.88 -11.14
C ASP A 28 -10.95 16.90 -10.38
N PRO A 29 -12.23 16.81 -10.71
CA PRO A 29 -13.17 15.86 -10.09
C PRO A 29 -12.69 14.41 -10.10
N GLU A 30 -11.97 13.97 -11.15
CA GLU A 30 -11.40 12.62 -11.21
C GLU A 30 -10.30 12.41 -10.18
N VAL A 31 -9.42 13.40 -9.97
CA VAL A 31 -8.38 13.37 -8.92
C VAL A 31 -9.03 13.30 -7.55
N GLN A 32 -10.07 14.13 -7.33
CA GLN A 32 -10.82 14.15 -6.07
C GLN A 32 -11.43 12.77 -5.76
N GLU A 33 -12.04 12.14 -6.74
CA GLU A 33 -12.68 10.83 -6.58
C GLU A 33 -11.65 9.75 -6.28
N THR A 34 -10.50 9.74 -6.99
CA THR A 34 -9.42 8.79 -6.73
C THR A 34 -8.79 8.99 -5.35
N LEU A 35 -8.64 10.25 -4.88
CA LEU A 35 -8.22 10.55 -3.51
C LEU A 35 -9.19 9.99 -2.47
N LYS A 36 -10.49 10.14 -2.68
CA LYS A 36 -11.51 9.56 -1.79
C LYS A 36 -11.42 8.04 -1.74
N GLN A 37 -11.26 7.39 -2.90
CA GLN A 37 -11.09 5.94 -2.98
C GLN A 37 -9.82 5.50 -2.23
N PHE A 38 -8.70 6.20 -2.42
CA PHE A 38 -7.45 5.93 -1.72
C PHE A 38 -7.62 6.02 -0.20
N PHE A 39 -8.17 7.12 0.32
CA PHE A 39 -8.41 7.25 1.76
C PHE A 39 -9.45 6.28 2.30
N SER A 40 -10.46 5.93 1.50
CA SER A 40 -11.44 4.90 1.86
C SER A 40 -10.77 3.54 2.04
N LEU A 41 -9.85 3.18 1.14
CA LEU A 41 -9.08 1.93 1.25
C LEU A 41 -8.20 1.93 2.52
N LEU A 42 -7.48 3.04 2.81
CA LEU A 42 -6.68 3.16 4.02
C LEU A 42 -7.53 3.05 5.30
N ASN A 43 -8.71 3.69 5.31
CA ASN A 43 -9.64 3.57 6.44
C ASN A 43 -10.15 2.13 6.61
N ARG A 44 -10.44 1.45 5.50
CA ARG A 44 -10.87 0.05 5.52
C ARG A 44 -9.82 -0.85 6.13
N PHE A 45 -8.54 -0.66 5.81
CA PHE A 45 -7.45 -1.40 6.46
C PHE A 45 -7.47 -1.23 7.98
N SER A 46 -7.68 0.00 8.46
CA SER A 46 -7.73 0.30 9.90
C SER A 46 -8.93 -0.33 10.60
N THR A 47 -10.10 -0.33 9.96
CA THR A 47 -11.33 -0.91 10.52
C THR A 47 -11.24 -2.42 10.62
N LEU A 48 -10.70 -3.07 9.58
CA LEU A 48 -10.69 -4.53 9.47
C LEU A 48 -9.67 -5.19 10.39
N LEU A 49 -8.55 -4.52 10.70
CA LEU A 49 -7.61 -5.03 11.72
C LEU A 49 -8.21 -5.03 13.14
N SER A 50 -9.30 -4.29 13.36
CA SER A 50 -10.07 -4.34 14.60
C SER A 50 -11.16 -5.43 14.60
N GLN A 51 -11.44 -6.06 13.46
CA GLN A 51 -12.45 -7.09 13.28
C GLN A 51 -11.76 -8.43 13.05
N SER A 52 -12.06 -9.43 13.87
CA SER A 52 -11.30 -10.69 13.93
C SER A 52 -11.77 -11.74 12.91
N ASP A 53 -12.24 -11.37 11.70
CA ASP A 53 -12.62 -12.36 10.69
C ASP A 53 -11.42 -12.72 9.80
N PRO A 54 -10.94 -13.98 9.82
CA PRO A 54 -9.82 -14.43 9.00
C PRO A 54 -10.05 -14.28 7.49
N GLY A 55 -11.29 -14.42 7.01
CA GLY A 55 -11.63 -14.25 5.59
C GLY A 55 -11.48 -12.80 5.12
N GLU A 56 -11.87 -11.86 5.96
CA GLU A 56 -11.69 -10.44 5.70
C GLU A 56 -10.21 -10.04 5.71
N LEU A 57 -9.39 -10.61 6.61
CA LEU A 57 -7.95 -10.37 6.65
C LEU A 57 -7.28 -10.79 5.34
N GLN A 58 -7.62 -11.96 4.79
CA GLN A 58 -7.10 -12.41 3.50
C GLN A 58 -7.46 -11.43 2.37
N GLY A 59 -8.70 -10.93 2.37
CA GLY A 59 -9.16 -9.91 1.42
C GLY A 59 -8.37 -8.61 1.49
N ILE A 60 -8.00 -8.18 2.71
CA ILE A 60 -7.17 -6.99 2.94
C ILE A 60 -5.74 -7.21 2.45
N LEU A 61 -5.12 -8.32 2.84
CA LEU A 61 -3.77 -8.68 2.41
C LEU A 61 -3.67 -8.67 0.89
N ALA A 62 -4.71 -9.15 0.21
CA ALA A 62 -4.78 -9.10 -1.23
C ALA A 62 -4.83 -7.68 -1.81
N GLN A 63 -5.28 -6.67 -1.07
CA GLN A 63 -5.44 -5.28 -1.52
C GLN A 63 -4.25 -4.37 -1.19
N THR A 64 -3.23 -4.86 -0.50
CA THR A 64 -2.05 -4.06 -0.09
C THR A 64 -1.10 -3.67 -1.22
N GLY A 65 -1.34 -4.13 -2.43
CA GLY A 65 -0.44 -3.94 -3.57
C GLY A 65 0.62 -5.03 -3.72
N LEU A 66 0.81 -5.88 -2.72
CA LEU A 66 1.84 -6.92 -2.74
C LEU A 66 1.69 -7.90 -3.91
N PHE A 67 0.44 -8.22 -4.27
CA PHE A 67 0.10 -9.17 -5.33
C PHE A 67 -0.31 -8.49 -6.65
N TRP A 68 -0.02 -7.20 -6.81
CA TRP A 68 -0.43 -6.40 -7.96
C TRP A 68 -0.03 -7.03 -9.29
N GLU A 69 1.25 -7.40 -9.44
CA GLU A 69 1.78 -7.96 -10.67
C GLU A 69 1.17 -9.35 -10.99
N ALA A 70 0.94 -10.16 -9.97
CA ALA A 70 0.27 -11.44 -10.14
C ALA A 70 -1.17 -11.29 -10.61
N LYS A 71 -1.91 -10.31 -10.06
CA LYS A 71 -3.27 -9.97 -10.50
C LYS A 71 -3.29 -9.44 -11.93
N LEU A 72 -2.35 -8.53 -12.25
CA LEU A 72 -2.22 -7.98 -13.59
C LEU A 72 -1.90 -9.08 -14.62
N LYS A 73 -0.99 -9.98 -14.28
CA LYS A 73 -0.68 -11.15 -15.10
C LYS A 73 -1.92 -12.02 -15.31
N GLY A 74 -2.68 -12.32 -14.23
CA GLY A 74 -3.92 -13.08 -14.31
C GLY A 74 -4.96 -12.42 -15.24
N LEU A 75 -5.07 -11.09 -15.19
CA LEU A 75 -5.95 -10.33 -16.07
C LEU A 75 -5.54 -10.46 -17.55
N VAL A 76 -4.24 -10.28 -17.86
CA VAL A 76 -3.70 -10.39 -19.22
C VAL A 76 -3.87 -11.81 -19.79
N GLU A 77 -3.73 -12.82 -18.95
CA GLU A 77 -3.90 -14.23 -19.32
C GLU A 77 -5.38 -14.68 -19.35
N GLY A 78 -6.32 -13.77 -19.08
CA GLY A 78 -7.76 -14.07 -19.09
C GLY A 78 -8.22 -15.00 -17.96
N ARG A 79 -7.44 -15.11 -16.88
CA ARG A 79 -7.75 -15.98 -15.73
C ARG A 79 -8.60 -15.31 -14.64
N GLY A 80 -8.94 -14.04 -14.79
CA GLY A 80 -9.66 -13.27 -13.79
C GLY A 80 -10.97 -12.72 -14.29
N GLU A 81 -11.98 -12.66 -13.44
CA GLU A 81 -13.27 -12.02 -13.72
C GLU A 81 -13.22 -10.48 -13.62
N ASN A 82 -12.13 -9.92 -13.12
CA ASN A 82 -11.98 -8.48 -12.87
C ASN A 82 -11.58 -7.72 -14.13
N SER A 83 -12.17 -6.54 -14.32
CA SER A 83 -11.70 -5.60 -15.32
C SER A 83 -10.43 -4.89 -14.84
N PHE A 84 -9.66 -4.31 -15.77
CA PHE A 84 -8.49 -3.49 -15.41
C PHE A 84 -8.88 -2.29 -14.52
N ALA A 85 -10.03 -1.68 -14.76
CA ALA A 85 -10.55 -0.59 -13.92
C ALA A 85 -10.82 -1.07 -12.48
N SER A 86 -11.47 -2.22 -12.33
CA SER A 86 -11.73 -2.84 -11.02
C SER A 86 -10.44 -3.18 -10.28
N LEU A 87 -9.40 -3.63 -10.99
CA LEU A 87 -8.10 -3.90 -10.42
C LEU A 87 -7.42 -2.61 -9.93
N LEU A 88 -7.45 -1.53 -10.74
CA LEU A 88 -6.89 -0.22 -10.36
C LEU A 88 -7.55 0.36 -9.11
N GLU A 89 -8.85 0.17 -8.94
CA GLU A 89 -9.63 0.76 -7.84
C GLU A 89 -9.66 -0.10 -6.58
N GLY A 90 -9.45 -1.40 -6.73
CA GLY A 90 -9.50 -2.37 -5.63
C GLY A 90 -8.15 -2.71 -5.00
N ASP A 91 -7.07 -2.04 -5.40
CA ASP A 91 -5.72 -2.36 -4.95
C ASP A 91 -4.93 -1.10 -4.62
N LEU A 92 -4.17 -1.13 -3.52
CA LEU A 92 -3.39 0.03 -3.06
C LEU A 92 -2.38 0.51 -4.10
N LYS A 93 -1.63 -0.41 -4.72
CA LYS A 93 -0.66 -0.04 -5.78
C LYS A 93 -1.37 0.49 -7.01
N GLY A 94 -2.51 -0.08 -7.38
CA GLY A 94 -3.34 0.42 -8.48
C GLY A 94 -3.80 1.85 -8.25
N LEU A 95 -4.34 2.15 -7.06
CA LEU A 95 -4.77 3.50 -6.69
C LEU A 95 -3.60 4.49 -6.64
N LEU A 96 -2.43 4.09 -6.12
CA LEU A 96 -1.22 4.93 -6.12
C LEU A 96 -0.81 5.31 -7.55
N LEU A 97 -0.76 4.34 -8.46
CA LEU A 97 -0.39 4.56 -9.86
C LEU A 97 -1.41 5.43 -10.59
N LYS A 98 -2.72 5.19 -10.38
CA LYS A 98 -3.80 5.98 -10.96
C LYS A 98 -3.73 7.43 -10.48
N LEU A 99 -3.63 7.65 -9.17
CA LEU A 99 -3.57 8.97 -8.56
C LEU A 99 -2.34 9.76 -9.02
N LYS A 100 -1.18 9.11 -9.07
CA LYS A 100 0.06 9.71 -9.58
C LYS A 100 -0.08 10.17 -11.04
N ALA A 101 -0.62 9.32 -11.92
CA ALA A 101 -0.83 9.65 -13.32
C ALA A 101 -1.77 10.86 -13.48
N GLN A 102 -2.89 10.87 -12.76
CA GLN A 102 -3.87 11.95 -12.78
C GLN A 102 -3.27 13.27 -12.26
N LEU A 103 -2.52 13.24 -11.14
CA LEU A 103 -1.87 14.42 -10.59
C LEU A 103 -0.81 14.99 -11.52
N ASN A 104 0.01 14.14 -12.14
CA ASN A 104 1.01 14.61 -13.11
C ASN A 104 0.34 15.28 -14.30
N SER A 105 -0.71 14.67 -14.88
CA SER A 105 -1.48 15.27 -15.97
C SER A 105 -2.11 16.61 -15.54
N TRP A 106 -2.68 16.66 -14.34
CA TRP A 106 -3.25 17.89 -13.80
C TRP A 106 -2.21 18.99 -13.59
N ILE A 107 -1.01 18.66 -13.09
CA ILE A 107 0.12 19.60 -12.94
C ILE A 107 0.55 20.17 -14.28
N GLU A 108 0.67 19.33 -15.31
CA GLU A 108 1.04 19.75 -16.66
C GLU A 108 0.03 20.75 -17.26
N GLN A 109 -1.26 20.52 -17.02
CA GLN A 109 -2.34 21.39 -17.50
C GLN A 109 -2.46 22.71 -16.71
N ASN A 110 -2.02 22.76 -15.46
CA ASN A 110 -2.23 23.87 -14.54
C ASN A 110 -0.91 24.53 -14.07
N GLN A 111 0.08 24.64 -14.96
CA GLN A 111 1.43 25.14 -14.61
C GLN A 111 1.45 26.51 -13.93
N THR A 112 0.49 27.40 -14.23
CA THR A 112 0.41 28.78 -13.73
C THR A 112 -0.37 28.93 -12.42
N SER A 113 -1.14 27.91 -12.00
CA SER A 113 -2.08 28.01 -10.87
C SER A 113 -1.98 26.83 -9.91
N LYS A 114 -0.81 26.20 -9.80
CA LYS A 114 -0.62 25.04 -8.93
C LYS A 114 -0.92 25.37 -7.47
N PRO A 115 -1.77 24.62 -6.77
CA PRO A 115 -1.88 24.73 -5.33
C PRO A 115 -0.55 24.32 -4.67
N THR A 116 -0.18 25.09 -3.64
CA THR A 116 0.99 24.76 -2.82
C THR A 116 0.85 23.35 -2.24
N GLY A 117 1.86 22.52 -2.39
CA GLY A 117 1.90 21.18 -1.81
C GLY A 117 1.58 20.02 -2.75
N VAL A 118 1.04 20.27 -3.96
CA VAL A 118 0.73 19.17 -4.90
C VAL A 118 1.99 18.43 -5.37
N GLU A 119 3.10 19.14 -5.56
CA GLU A 119 4.37 18.51 -5.92
C GLU A 119 4.92 17.63 -4.76
N ASN A 120 4.71 18.06 -3.52
CA ASN A 120 5.07 17.26 -2.34
C ASN A 120 4.16 16.02 -2.24
N LEU A 121 2.90 16.16 -2.64
CA LEU A 121 1.98 15.03 -2.75
C LEU A 121 2.50 13.99 -3.73
N VAL A 122 2.83 14.37 -4.95
CA VAL A 122 3.36 13.45 -5.96
C VAL A 122 4.61 12.74 -5.46
N LYS A 123 5.53 13.49 -4.82
CA LYS A 123 6.73 12.88 -4.21
C LYS A 123 6.39 11.88 -3.10
N ALA A 124 5.41 12.17 -2.25
CA ALA A 124 4.97 11.25 -1.20
C ALA A 124 4.35 9.97 -1.79
N LEU A 125 3.55 10.11 -2.84
CA LEU A 125 2.98 8.96 -3.55
C LEU A 125 4.06 8.12 -4.24
N ASP A 126 5.09 8.75 -4.83
CA ASP A 126 6.24 8.05 -5.40
C ASP A 126 6.99 7.26 -4.33
N GLN A 127 7.30 7.91 -3.20
CA GLN A 127 7.96 7.26 -2.07
C GLN A 127 7.16 6.08 -1.52
N PHE A 128 5.82 6.20 -1.49
CA PHE A 128 4.97 5.11 -1.05
C PHE A 128 4.96 3.95 -2.06
N ALA A 129 4.86 4.25 -3.35
CA ALA A 129 4.94 3.23 -4.39
C ALA A 129 6.30 2.49 -4.34
N ASP A 130 7.40 3.22 -4.17
CA ASP A 130 8.74 2.64 -4.00
C ASP A 130 8.82 1.71 -2.78
N LYS A 131 8.16 2.08 -1.65
CA LYS A 131 8.08 1.19 -0.48
C LYS A 131 7.30 -0.08 -0.79
N VAL A 132 6.14 0.02 -1.44
CA VAL A 132 5.36 -1.17 -1.85
C VAL A 132 6.21 -2.07 -2.75
N GLU A 133 6.92 -1.51 -3.73
CA GLU A 133 7.82 -2.27 -4.61
C GLU A 133 8.99 -2.92 -3.86
N LEU A 134 9.57 -2.23 -2.88
CA LEU A 134 10.59 -2.81 -2.03
C LEU A 134 10.10 -4.06 -1.32
N TYR A 135 8.89 -4.02 -0.73
CA TYR A 135 8.31 -5.19 -0.06
C TYR A 135 7.98 -6.32 -1.03
N GLN A 136 7.58 -6.00 -2.26
CA GLN A 136 7.43 -7.00 -3.32
C GLN A 136 8.76 -7.69 -3.65
N ILE A 137 9.84 -6.92 -3.83
CA ILE A 137 11.19 -7.45 -4.10
C ILE A 137 11.69 -8.30 -2.94
N LEU A 138 11.51 -7.84 -1.69
CA LEU A 138 11.90 -8.60 -0.51
C LEU A 138 11.16 -9.94 -0.41
N ASN A 139 9.87 -9.96 -0.74
CA ASN A 139 9.10 -11.19 -0.75
C ASN A 139 9.51 -12.12 -1.89
N LEU A 140 9.79 -11.58 -3.08
CA LEU A 140 10.33 -12.38 -4.20
C LEU A 140 11.68 -13.02 -3.84
N SER A 141 12.58 -12.27 -3.20
CA SER A 141 13.88 -12.80 -2.79
C SER A 141 13.78 -13.87 -1.70
N ARG A 142 12.71 -13.87 -0.92
CA ARG A 142 12.44 -14.85 0.16
C ARG A 142 11.58 -16.02 -0.30
N ALA A 143 10.91 -15.91 -1.44
CA ALA A 143 10.07 -16.98 -1.99
C ALA A 143 10.83 -18.31 -2.21
N GLU A 144 12.15 -18.24 -2.44
CA GLU A 144 13.00 -19.43 -2.54
C GLU A 144 13.20 -20.15 -1.19
N SER A 145 13.06 -19.45 -0.06
CA SER A 145 13.18 -20.01 1.27
C SER A 145 11.85 -20.46 1.89
N GLU A 146 10.73 -20.13 1.26
CA GLU A 146 9.33 -20.43 1.69
C GLU A 146 8.97 -20.04 3.15
N GLU A 147 9.82 -19.24 3.82
CA GLU A 147 9.74 -19.10 5.27
C GLU A 147 8.98 -17.86 5.75
N ASN A 148 9.02 -16.76 5.00
CA ASN A 148 8.53 -15.49 5.51
C ASN A 148 7.88 -14.62 4.44
N VAL A 149 6.74 -14.00 4.77
CA VAL A 149 6.09 -12.99 3.92
C VAL A 149 5.97 -11.69 4.70
N LEU A 150 6.44 -10.60 4.08
CA LEU A 150 6.38 -9.26 4.63
C LEU A 150 5.24 -8.46 4.00
N PHE A 151 4.46 -7.80 4.85
CA PHE A 151 3.43 -6.85 4.43
C PHE A 151 3.69 -5.49 5.04
N LEU A 152 3.41 -4.45 4.26
CA LEU A 152 3.39 -3.07 4.74
C LEU A 152 1.93 -2.58 4.73
N PHE A 153 1.43 -2.19 5.91
CA PHE A 153 0.08 -1.70 6.09
C PHE A 153 0.08 -0.24 6.53
N PRO A 154 -0.52 0.65 5.77
CA PRO A 154 -0.86 1.98 6.25
C PRO A 154 -2.14 1.93 7.09
N LEU A 155 -2.08 2.39 8.33
CA LEU A 155 -3.21 2.41 9.27
C LEU A 155 -3.48 3.80 9.80
N TRP A 156 -4.76 4.16 9.95
CA TRP A 156 -5.17 5.32 10.72
C TRP A 156 -5.33 4.96 12.19
N VAL A 157 -4.48 5.53 13.03
CA VAL A 157 -4.54 5.38 14.48
C VAL A 157 -4.74 6.76 15.10
N GLN A 158 -5.85 6.98 15.80
CA GLN A 158 -6.14 8.27 16.46
C GLN A 158 -5.92 9.51 15.57
N ASN A 159 -6.38 9.46 14.33
CA ASN A 159 -6.24 10.54 13.34
C ASN A 159 -4.81 10.77 12.77
N SER A 160 -3.89 9.89 13.07
CA SER A 160 -2.53 9.85 12.48
C SER A 160 -2.40 8.63 11.58
N LEU A 161 -1.76 8.79 10.43
CA LEU A 161 -1.39 7.66 9.58
C LEU A 161 -0.12 7.02 10.17
N GLN A 162 -0.13 5.72 10.31
CA GLN A 162 1.00 4.92 10.77
C GLN A 162 1.28 3.81 9.78
N PHE A 163 2.49 3.32 9.73
CA PHE A 163 2.82 2.11 8.99
C PHE A 163 3.07 0.96 9.96
N VAL A 164 2.50 -0.19 9.63
CA VAL A 164 2.70 -1.44 10.34
C VAL A 164 3.35 -2.43 9.39
N GLU A 165 4.46 -2.99 9.79
CA GLU A 165 5.08 -4.11 9.10
C GLU A 165 4.61 -5.41 9.75
N LEU A 166 4.09 -6.33 8.94
CA LEU A 166 3.72 -7.67 9.36
C LEU A 166 4.68 -8.66 8.73
N ASN A 167 5.31 -9.48 9.55
CA ASN A 167 6.16 -10.58 9.12
C ASN A 167 5.49 -11.90 9.50
N PHE A 168 5.00 -12.63 8.51
CA PHE A 168 4.45 -13.97 8.67
C PHE A 168 5.57 -14.98 8.43
N SER A 169 5.83 -15.83 9.41
CA SER A 169 6.74 -16.97 9.28
C SER A 169 5.93 -18.25 9.25
N PHE A 170 6.19 -19.07 8.23
CA PHE A 170 5.58 -20.39 8.07
C PHE A 170 6.58 -21.49 8.43
N PRO A 171 6.13 -22.62 9.00
CA PRO A 171 7.02 -23.73 9.29
C PRO A 171 7.55 -24.33 7.99
N ARG A 172 8.80 -24.82 8.03
CA ARG A 172 9.39 -25.54 6.89
C ARG A 172 8.65 -26.85 6.65
N GLN A 173 8.12 -27.03 5.45
CA GLN A 173 7.64 -28.34 5.01
C GLN A 173 8.84 -29.28 4.86
N GLY A 174 8.95 -30.29 5.70
CA GLY A 174 9.95 -31.37 5.49
C GLY A 174 10.85 -31.73 6.68
N ALA A 175 10.67 -31.14 7.84
CA ALA A 175 11.32 -31.65 9.06
C ALA A 175 10.52 -32.84 9.61
N GLU A 176 10.67 -34.03 9.02
CA GLU A 176 10.11 -35.25 9.60
C GLU A 176 10.65 -35.41 11.05
N GLY A 177 9.80 -35.17 12.04
CA GLY A 177 9.99 -35.59 13.40
C GLY A 177 10.08 -34.56 14.51
N SER A 178 9.82 -33.27 14.30
CA SER A 178 9.71 -32.31 15.40
C SER A 178 8.26 -31.93 15.67
N ALA A 179 7.88 -32.04 16.94
CA ALA A 179 6.58 -31.62 17.46
C ALA A 179 6.32 -30.16 17.14
N GLU A 180 5.06 -29.88 16.71
CA GLU A 180 4.44 -28.58 16.55
C GLU A 180 5.11 -27.66 15.51
N GLU A 181 4.58 -27.70 14.28
CA GLU A 181 4.82 -26.69 13.25
C GLU A 181 4.17 -25.37 13.69
N GLU A 182 4.93 -24.49 14.35
CA GLU A 182 4.44 -23.20 14.79
C GLU A 182 4.61 -22.15 13.68
N SER A 183 3.49 -21.57 13.23
CA SER A 183 3.51 -20.32 12.46
C SER A 183 3.69 -19.15 13.43
N SER A 184 4.51 -18.17 13.09
CA SER A 184 4.68 -16.96 13.90
C SER A 184 4.30 -15.70 13.12
N LEU A 185 3.83 -14.71 13.86
CA LEU A 185 3.48 -13.39 13.33
C LEU A 185 4.15 -12.32 14.17
N LEU A 186 5.03 -11.55 13.53
CA LEU A 186 5.70 -10.40 14.13
C LEU A 186 5.08 -9.11 13.61
N PHE A 187 4.68 -8.24 14.52
CA PHE A 187 4.21 -6.88 14.24
C PHE A 187 5.31 -5.89 14.58
N LEU A 188 5.67 -5.01 13.63
CA LEU A 188 6.53 -3.86 13.86
C LEU A 188 5.71 -2.59 13.63
N LEU A 189 5.59 -1.78 14.67
CA LEU A 189 4.87 -0.52 14.65
C LEU A 189 5.87 0.62 14.57
N HIS A 190 5.71 1.48 13.58
CA HIS A 190 6.52 2.68 13.41
C HIS A 190 5.75 3.88 13.95
N PHE A 191 6.16 4.37 15.11
CA PHE A 191 5.60 5.57 15.72
C PHE A 191 6.53 6.75 15.44
N PRO A 192 5.99 7.94 15.15
CA PRO A 192 6.81 9.16 15.11
C PRO A 192 7.43 9.40 16.48
N ASP A 193 8.65 9.91 16.48
CA ASP A 193 9.34 10.31 17.70
C ASP A 193 8.50 11.35 18.46
N TRP A 194 8.33 11.13 19.78
CA TRP A 194 7.59 12.02 20.68
C TRP A 194 8.46 13.20 21.12
#